data_ecbef7e95ed86772c751e63d72f1e2ba
#
_entry.id   ecbef7e95ed86772c751e63d72f1e2ba
#
_cell.length_a   1.000
_cell.length_b   1.000
_cell.length_c   1.000
_cell.angle_alpha   90.00
_cell.angle_beta   90.00
_cell.angle_gamma   90.00
#
_symmetry.space_group_name_H-M   'P 1'
#
loop_
_entity.id
_entity.type
_entity.pdbx_description
1 polymer ?
#
loop_
_entity_poly.entity_id
_entity_poly.type
_entity_poly.pdbx_seq_one_letter_code
_entity_poly.pdbx_strand_id
1 'polypeptide(L)'
;MRKLMLLVAGATMMGLTSCEKLKDMAQIEVGAHSRDIEFAIPAIADAGEQNLASDDVVLNIDSLIKTYNSSVGVNNIKSAKVTAVHLEVLDPDQENNLAVIESARVMLSSDTKPDLTTIAELTGNPDEYKTSIDIPVNDVDLAEYLKSNNYSYTLWAKTRRGTTKEVKCKATISYDLKVGVE
;
A
#
# COMPACT_ATOMS: atom_id res chain seq x y z
N MET A 1 0.14 -68.60 -44.01
CA MET A 1 1.25 -67.95 -43.33
C MET A 1 0.77 -66.55 -42.93
N ARG A 2 0.23 -66.40 -41.70
CA ARG A 2 -0.29 -65.15 -41.17
C ARG A 2 0.76 -64.58 -40.25
N LYS A 3 1.31 -63.36 -40.58
CA LYS A 3 2.21 -62.62 -39.72
C LYS A 3 1.38 -61.78 -38.71
N LEU A 4 1.55 -62.15 -37.46
CA LEU A 4 0.97 -61.43 -36.31
C LEU A 4 1.88 -60.21 -36.00
N MET A 5 1.38 -59.02 -36.24
CA MET A 5 2.04 -57.76 -35.79
C MET A 5 1.60 -57.42 -34.37
N LEU A 6 2.53 -57.46 -33.41
CA LEU A 6 2.37 -57.03 -32.09
C LEU A 6 2.54 -55.47 -32.07
N LEU A 7 1.47 -54.75 -31.77
CA LEU A 7 1.49 -53.31 -31.48
C LEU A 7 1.81 -53.11 -29.98
N VAL A 8 3.01 -52.62 -29.69
CA VAL A 8 3.40 -52.18 -28.35
C VAL A 8 2.85 -50.76 -28.16
N ALA A 9 1.83 -50.64 -27.33
CA ALA A 9 1.32 -49.34 -26.89
C ALA A 9 2.25 -48.78 -25.80
N GLY A 10 3.08 -47.80 -26.17
CA GLY A 10 3.88 -47.04 -25.25
C GLY A 10 2.98 -46.05 -24.49
N ALA A 11 2.71 -46.32 -23.22
CA ALA A 11 2.08 -45.36 -22.31
C ALA A 11 3.11 -44.29 -21.92
N THR A 12 3.06 -43.13 -22.57
CA THR A 12 3.78 -41.91 -22.16
C THR A 12 3.11 -41.40 -20.88
N MET A 13 3.76 -41.62 -19.73
CA MET A 13 3.44 -40.89 -18.50
C MET A 13 3.78 -39.41 -18.72
N MET A 14 2.76 -38.61 -19.01
CA MET A 14 2.85 -37.14 -18.88
C MET A 14 2.98 -36.80 -17.41
N GLY A 15 4.16 -36.33 -17.02
CA GLY A 15 4.47 -35.90 -15.68
C GLY A 15 3.52 -34.76 -15.24
N LEU A 16 2.96 -34.94 -14.07
CA LEU A 16 2.14 -33.94 -13.36
C LEU A 16 3.01 -32.79 -12.87
N THR A 17 3.34 -31.86 -13.75
CA THR A 17 3.93 -30.53 -13.36
C THR A 17 2.83 -29.46 -13.29
N SER A 18 1.65 -29.83 -12.79
CA SER A 18 0.46 -28.96 -12.82
C SER A 18 0.05 -28.37 -11.47
N CYS A 19 0.71 -28.76 -10.35
CA CYS A 19 0.24 -28.30 -9.02
C CYS A 19 0.56 -26.85 -8.68
N GLU A 20 1.62 -26.27 -9.23
CA GLU A 20 1.94 -24.86 -8.93
C GLU A 20 1.03 -23.88 -9.69
N LYS A 21 0.73 -24.18 -10.96
CA LYS A 21 -0.20 -23.32 -11.74
C LYS A 21 -1.65 -23.35 -11.24
N LEU A 22 -2.08 -24.44 -10.60
CA LEU A 22 -3.42 -24.53 -10.01
C LEU A 22 -3.52 -23.70 -8.71
N LYS A 23 -2.43 -23.54 -7.96
CA LYS A 23 -2.41 -22.68 -6.77
C LYS A 23 -2.49 -21.19 -7.12
N ASP A 24 -1.90 -20.78 -8.24
CA ASP A 24 -2.00 -19.38 -8.71
C ASP A 24 -3.39 -19.04 -9.28
N MET A 25 -4.16 -20.03 -9.74
CA MET A 25 -5.53 -19.84 -10.22
C MET A 25 -6.58 -19.70 -9.11
N ALA A 26 -6.21 -19.97 -7.85
CA ALA A 26 -7.08 -19.86 -6.67
C ALA A 26 -6.79 -18.60 -5.87
N GLN A 27 -6.40 -17.50 -6.53
CA GLN A 27 -6.21 -16.19 -5.88
C GLN A 27 -7.28 -15.22 -6.33
N ILE A 28 -7.74 -14.40 -5.40
CA ILE A 28 -8.59 -13.24 -5.68
C ILE A 28 -7.79 -11.96 -5.47
N GLU A 29 -7.97 -11.00 -6.38
CA GLU A 29 -7.43 -9.66 -6.23
C GLU A 29 -8.47 -8.78 -5.56
N VAL A 30 -8.07 -8.09 -4.51
CA VAL A 30 -8.93 -7.20 -3.72
C VAL A 30 -8.28 -5.84 -3.68
N GLY A 31 -8.89 -4.88 -4.36
CA GLY A 31 -8.53 -3.46 -4.22
C GLY A 31 -9.07 -2.92 -2.89
N ALA A 32 -8.21 -2.26 -2.14
CA ALA A 32 -8.56 -1.60 -0.90
C ALA A 32 -8.13 -0.14 -0.92
N HIS A 33 -8.93 0.72 -0.31
CA HIS A 33 -8.54 2.11 -0.05
C HIS A 33 -8.55 2.34 1.45
N SER A 34 -7.58 3.10 1.95
CA SER A 34 -7.70 3.63 3.31
C SER A 34 -8.93 4.53 3.36
N ARG A 35 -9.45 4.73 4.56
CA ARG A 35 -10.26 5.91 4.79
C ARG A 35 -9.43 7.14 4.44
N ASP A 36 -10.11 8.25 4.10
CA ASP A 36 -9.46 9.56 4.12
C ASP A 36 -8.91 9.77 5.54
N ILE A 37 -7.59 9.89 5.63
CA ILE A 37 -6.87 10.15 6.88
C ILE A 37 -6.72 11.66 6.97
N GLU A 38 -7.54 12.31 7.80
CA GLU A 38 -7.44 13.75 8.05
C GLU A 38 -6.45 13.98 9.19
N PHE A 39 -5.51 14.86 8.98
CA PHE A 39 -4.51 15.27 9.97
C PHE A 39 -4.13 16.73 9.82
N ALA A 40 -3.49 17.27 10.82
CA ALA A 40 -2.98 18.63 10.80
C ALA A 40 -1.46 18.65 10.86
N ILE A 41 -0.83 19.35 9.92
CA ILE A 41 0.58 19.70 10.00
C ILE A 41 0.66 20.97 10.85
N PRO A 42 1.32 20.96 12.03
CA PRO A 42 1.46 22.14 12.86
C PRO A 42 2.23 23.23 12.11
N ALA A 43 2.08 24.48 12.55
CA ALA A 43 2.88 25.57 11.99
C ALA A 43 4.39 25.24 12.10
N ILE A 44 5.09 25.31 10.98
CA ILE A 44 6.51 24.96 10.85
C ILE A 44 7.31 26.26 11.03
N ALA A 45 8.14 26.34 12.08
CA ALA A 45 8.95 27.51 12.33
C ALA A 45 10.13 27.63 11.35
N ASP A 46 10.82 26.52 11.10
CA ASP A 46 12.07 26.50 10.33
C ASP A 46 12.04 25.43 9.23
N ALA A 47 12.80 25.67 8.16
CA ALA A 47 13.06 24.66 7.14
C ALA A 47 13.86 23.48 7.71
N GLY A 48 13.63 22.28 7.20
CA GLY A 48 14.39 21.10 7.58
C GLY A 48 13.59 19.81 7.51
N GLU A 49 14.25 18.72 7.87
CA GLU A 49 13.64 17.38 7.95
C GLU A 49 12.95 17.21 9.31
N GLN A 50 11.68 16.84 9.28
CA GLN A 50 10.88 16.65 10.49
C GLN A 50 9.71 15.71 10.27
N ASN A 51 9.21 15.14 11.37
CA ASN A 51 7.94 14.44 11.38
C ASN A 51 6.81 15.45 11.32
N LEU A 52 6.03 15.45 10.25
CA LEU A 52 4.91 16.39 10.07
C LEU A 52 3.61 15.84 10.65
N ALA A 53 3.41 14.54 10.63
CA ALA A 53 2.22 13.89 11.17
C ALA A 53 2.49 12.43 11.49
N SER A 54 1.79 11.94 12.51
CA SER A 54 1.70 10.52 12.82
C SER A 54 0.27 10.24 13.26
N ASP A 55 -0.38 9.27 12.64
CA ASP A 55 -1.77 8.94 12.91
C ASP A 55 -1.99 7.43 12.98
N ASP A 56 -2.78 7.00 13.97
CA ASP A 56 -3.14 5.62 14.16
C ASP A 56 -4.52 5.37 13.52
N VAL A 57 -4.55 4.42 12.59
CA VAL A 57 -5.75 4.12 11.81
C VAL A 57 -6.19 2.68 12.04
N VAL A 58 -7.47 2.51 12.32
CA VAL A 58 -8.10 1.18 12.38
C VAL A 58 -8.75 0.88 11.04
N LEU A 59 -8.22 -0.12 10.33
CA LEU A 59 -8.79 -0.63 9.08
C LEU A 59 -9.21 -2.09 9.27
N ASN A 60 -10.45 -2.39 8.93
CA ASN A 60 -10.92 -3.79 8.98
C ASN A 60 -10.73 -4.45 7.61
N ILE A 61 -9.47 -4.79 7.30
CA ILE A 61 -9.11 -5.48 6.05
C ILE A 61 -9.79 -6.86 5.97
N ASP A 62 -9.95 -7.56 7.08
CA ASP A 62 -10.64 -8.85 7.14
C ASP A 62 -12.09 -8.76 6.65
N SER A 63 -12.83 -7.76 7.14
CA SER A 63 -14.20 -7.51 6.66
C SER A 63 -14.23 -7.17 5.18
N LEU A 64 -13.28 -6.37 4.69
CA LEU A 64 -13.20 -6.04 3.27
C LEU A 64 -12.98 -7.30 2.42
N ILE A 65 -12.01 -8.15 2.77
CA ILE A 65 -11.73 -9.40 2.06
C ILE A 65 -12.99 -10.27 2.02
N LYS A 66 -13.70 -10.39 3.15
CA LYS A 66 -14.93 -11.20 3.28
C LYS A 66 -16.10 -10.69 2.42
N THR A 67 -16.10 -9.43 1.99
CA THR A 67 -17.10 -8.94 1.02
C THR A 67 -16.89 -9.56 -0.38
N TYR A 68 -15.66 -9.93 -0.73
CA TYR A 68 -15.35 -10.60 -2.00
C TYR A 68 -15.52 -12.12 -1.90
N ASN A 69 -15.09 -12.70 -0.79
CA ASN A 69 -15.26 -14.13 -0.52
C ASN A 69 -15.31 -14.39 0.99
N SER A 70 -16.47 -14.82 1.48
CA SER A 70 -16.71 -15.04 2.91
C SER A 70 -15.90 -16.19 3.53
N SER A 71 -15.31 -17.06 2.68
CA SER A 71 -14.52 -18.22 3.14
C SER A 71 -13.07 -17.87 3.42
N VAL A 72 -12.59 -16.68 3.03
CA VAL A 72 -11.21 -16.23 3.22
C VAL A 72 -11.17 -14.98 4.08
N GLY A 73 -10.03 -14.71 4.68
CA GLY A 73 -9.83 -13.55 5.54
C GLY A 73 -8.38 -13.05 5.49
N VAL A 74 -8.05 -12.17 6.41
CA VAL A 74 -6.75 -11.50 6.50
C VAL A 74 -5.56 -12.47 6.54
N ASN A 75 -5.73 -13.66 7.15
CA ASN A 75 -4.68 -14.68 7.21
C ASN A 75 -4.37 -15.34 5.85
N ASN A 76 -5.26 -15.18 4.89
CA ASN A 76 -5.09 -15.71 3.53
C ASN A 76 -4.38 -14.73 2.59
N ILE A 77 -3.98 -13.53 3.06
CA ILE A 77 -3.21 -12.57 2.27
C ILE A 77 -1.87 -13.19 1.88
N LYS A 78 -1.60 -13.27 0.59
CA LYS A 78 -0.34 -13.79 0.01
C LYS A 78 0.62 -12.66 -0.36
N SER A 79 0.09 -11.53 -0.81
CA SER A 79 0.86 -10.29 -1.00
C SER A 79 -0.06 -9.08 -0.88
N ALA A 80 0.53 -7.95 -0.53
CA ALA A 80 -0.15 -6.68 -0.43
C ALA A 80 0.79 -5.56 -0.84
N LYS A 81 0.34 -4.66 -1.72
CA LYS A 81 1.15 -3.54 -2.20
C LYS A 81 0.36 -2.26 -2.14
N VAL A 82 1.05 -1.16 -1.84
CA VAL A 82 0.48 0.18 -2.05
C VAL A 82 0.49 0.47 -3.55
N THR A 83 -0.62 0.99 -4.06
CA THR A 83 -0.77 1.36 -5.48
C THR A 83 -0.84 2.86 -5.69
N ALA A 84 -1.29 3.62 -4.67
CA ALA A 84 -1.29 5.07 -4.71
C ALA A 84 -1.21 5.65 -3.29
N VAL A 85 -0.55 6.81 -3.17
CA VAL A 85 -0.58 7.68 -2.00
C VAL A 85 -0.85 9.09 -2.48
N HIS A 86 -2.02 9.62 -2.13
CA HIS A 86 -2.46 10.96 -2.47
C HIS A 86 -2.54 11.83 -1.22
N LEU A 87 -1.96 13.01 -1.27
CA LEU A 87 -1.97 14.01 -0.20
C LEU A 87 -2.63 15.29 -0.72
N GLU A 88 -3.60 15.82 0.02
CA GLU A 88 -4.36 17.04 -0.30
C GLU A 88 -4.37 17.98 0.90
N VAL A 89 -4.25 19.29 0.63
CA VAL A 89 -4.47 20.36 1.62
C VAL A 89 -5.93 20.81 1.55
N LEU A 90 -6.62 20.80 2.69
CA LEU A 90 -8.05 21.11 2.76
C LEU A 90 -8.34 22.62 2.76
N ASP A 91 -7.39 23.45 3.24
CA ASP A 91 -7.54 24.92 3.33
C ASP A 91 -6.24 25.61 2.87
N PRO A 92 -5.87 25.47 1.56
CA PRO A 92 -4.62 26.02 1.04
C PRO A 92 -4.71 27.54 0.82
N ASP A 93 -3.57 28.21 1.00
CA ASP A 93 -3.34 29.59 0.58
C ASP A 93 -1.94 29.74 -0.04
N GLN A 94 -1.55 30.95 -0.42
CA GLN A 94 -0.28 31.20 -1.11
C GLN A 94 0.95 30.83 -0.27
N GLU A 95 0.88 30.91 1.04
CA GLU A 95 1.98 30.60 1.96
C GLU A 95 1.89 29.18 2.51
N ASN A 96 0.67 28.64 2.66
CA ASN A 96 0.38 27.36 3.30
C ASN A 96 -0.20 26.36 2.28
N ASN A 97 0.67 25.74 1.52
CA ASN A 97 0.36 24.75 0.49
C ASN A 97 1.53 23.74 0.36
N LEU A 98 1.40 22.75 -0.50
CA LEU A 98 2.39 21.66 -0.59
C LEU A 98 3.70 22.04 -1.28
N ALA A 99 3.86 23.26 -1.81
CA ALA A 99 5.15 23.75 -2.30
C ALA A 99 6.20 23.87 -1.17
N VAL A 100 5.76 24.00 0.09
CA VAL A 100 6.67 24.04 1.26
C VAL A 100 7.44 22.72 1.42
N ILE A 101 6.91 21.58 0.96
CA ILE A 101 7.55 20.28 1.01
C ILE A 101 8.54 20.14 -0.15
N GLU A 102 9.81 19.88 0.16
CA GLU A 102 10.86 19.56 -0.82
C GLU A 102 10.90 18.06 -1.14
N SER A 103 10.83 17.23 -0.06
CA SER A 103 10.75 15.78 -0.16
C SER A 103 9.88 15.24 0.98
N ALA A 104 9.30 14.05 0.78
CA ALA A 104 8.46 13.42 1.79
C ALA A 104 8.62 11.90 1.77
N ARG A 105 8.46 11.27 2.93
CA ARG A 105 8.38 9.81 3.10
C ARG A 105 7.14 9.46 3.90
N VAL A 106 6.34 8.56 3.35
CA VAL A 106 5.22 7.97 4.08
C VAL A 106 5.64 6.60 4.56
N MET A 107 5.53 6.39 5.86
CA MET A 107 5.94 5.17 6.52
C MET A 107 4.75 4.50 7.19
N LEU A 108 4.80 3.17 7.26
CA LEU A 108 3.78 2.33 7.86
C LEU A 108 4.40 1.43 8.91
N SER A 109 3.70 1.25 10.02
CA SER A 109 3.88 0.16 10.97
C SER A 109 2.52 -0.42 11.36
N SER A 110 2.50 -1.56 12.05
CA SER A 110 1.29 -2.17 12.60
C SER A 110 1.61 -2.95 13.87
N ASP A 111 0.58 -3.38 14.61
CA ASP A 111 0.77 -4.20 15.81
C ASP A 111 1.52 -5.51 15.53
N THR A 112 1.36 -6.08 14.32
CA THR A 112 2.05 -7.30 13.89
C THR A 112 3.48 -7.03 13.40
N LYS A 113 3.77 -5.80 12.97
CA LYS A 113 5.06 -5.31 12.45
C LYS A 113 5.31 -3.89 12.95
N PRO A 114 5.90 -3.75 14.15
CA PRO A 114 6.13 -2.43 14.74
C PRO A 114 7.24 -1.60 14.06
N ASP A 115 8.11 -2.26 13.28
CA ASP A 115 9.16 -1.56 12.55
C ASP A 115 8.56 -0.74 11.40
N LEU A 116 8.91 0.55 11.34
CA LEU A 116 8.49 1.45 10.28
C LEU A 116 9.08 1.02 8.93
N THR A 117 8.23 0.90 7.92
CA THR A 117 8.64 0.69 6.53
C THR A 117 8.19 1.83 5.65
N THR A 118 9.05 2.30 4.73
CA THR A 118 8.70 3.37 3.79
C THR A 118 7.87 2.79 2.64
N ILE A 119 6.61 3.22 2.56
CA ILE A 119 5.64 2.76 1.54
C ILE A 119 5.56 3.69 0.34
N ALA A 120 5.94 4.96 0.51
CA ALA A 120 6.00 5.93 -0.59
C ALA A 120 7.05 7.00 -0.28
N GLU A 121 7.70 7.52 -1.33
CA GLU A 121 8.73 8.54 -1.21
C GLU A 121 8.69 9.53 -2.38
N LEU A 122 8.70 10.81 -2.04
CA LEU A 122 8.76 11.94 -2.98
C LEU A 122 10.09 12.64 -2.83
N THR A 123 10.80 12.86 -3.93
CA THR A 123 12.01 13.66 -3.98
C THR A 123 11.87 14.79 -5.00
N GLY A 124 12.41 15.95 -4.69
CA GLY A 124 12.47 17.07 -5.64
C GLY A 124 11.11 17.63 -6.02
N ASN A 125 10.14 17.70 -5.09
CA ASN A 125 8.88 18.40 -5.35
C ASN A 125 9.15 19.85 -5.77
N PRO A 126 8.62 20.36 -6.91
CA PRO A 126 8.84 21.73 -7.34
C PRO A 126 8.33 22.77 -6.33
N ASP A 127 9.01 23.94 -6.25
CA ASP A 127 8.55 25.07 -5.43
C ASP A 127 7.47 25.87 -6.19
N GLU A 128 6.35 25.21 -6.46
CA GLU A 128 5.19 25.76 -7.15
C GLU A 128 3.95 25.55 -6.31
N TYR A 129 3.01 26.47 -6.36
CA TYR A 129 1.75 26.37 -5.65
C TYR A 129 1.04 25.04 -5.96
N LYS A 130 0.83 24.21 -4.96
CA LYS A 130 0.15 22.92 -5.06
C LYS A 130 -0.79 22.68 -3.90
N THR A 131 -2.00 22.23 -4.22
CA THR A 131 -3.01 21.83 -3.22
C THR A 131 -3.03 20.33 -3.01
N SER A 132 -2.48 19.55 -3.97
CA SER A 132 -2.36 18.10 -3.86
C SER A 132 -1.09 17.58 -4.51
N ILE A 133 -0.61 16.43 -4.07
CA ILE A 133 0.50 15.68 -4.66
C ILE A 133 0.23 14.18 -4.57
N ASP A 134 0.66 13.47 -5.62
CA ASP A 134 0.78 12.02 -5.59
C ASP A 134 2.23 11.67 -5.20
N ILE A 135 2.39 10.89 -4.14
CA ILE A 135 3.69 10.45 -3.65
C ILE A 135 4.02 9.10 -4.31
N PRO A 136 5.14 9.00 -5.06
CA PRO A 136 5.55 7.75 -5.69
C PRO A 136 5.65 6.60 -4.70
N VAL A 137 5.04 5.46 -5.03
CA VAL A 137 4.97 4.29 -4.16
C VAL A 137 6.20 3.41 -4.30
N ASN A 138 6.61 2.77 -3.20
CA ASN A 138 7.69 1.81 -3.16
C ASN A 138 7.14 0.39 -3.37
N ASP A 139 7.89 -0.45 -4.08
CA ASP A 139 7.54 -1.86 -4.28
C ASP A 139 7.91 -2.69 -3.03
N VAL A 140 7.07 -2.59 -2.00
CA VAL A 140 7.22 -3.30 -0.73
C VAL A 140 6.01 -4.21 -0.53
N ASP A 141 6.26 -5.47 -0.15
CA ASP A 141 5.18 -6.39 0.23
C ASP A 141 4.75 -6.12 1.69
N LEU A 142 3.49 -5.77 1.85
CA LEU A 142 2.88 -5.40 3.13
C LEU A 142 1.97 -6.51 3.70
N ALA A 143 2.02 -7.73 3.17
CA ALA A 143 1.12 -8.82 3.61
C ALA A 143 1.13 -9.01 5.13
N GLU A 144 2.31 -9.02 5.76
CA GLU A 144 2.43 -9.21 7.21
C GLU A 144 1.95 -7.99 8.01
N TYR A 145 2.09 -6.77 7.48
CA TYR A 145 1.58 -5.56 8.11
C TYR A 145 0.05 -5.57 8.12
N LEU A 146 -0.57 -5.98 7.02
CA LEU A 146 -2.02 -5.95 6.84
C LEU A 146 -2.78 -7.10 7.53
N LYS A 147 -2.09 -8.01 8.22
CA LYS A 147 -2.69 -8.99 9.15
C LYS A 147 -3.10 -8.38 10.49
N SER A 148 -2.80 -7.12 10.74
CA SER A 148 -3.28 -6.33 11.87
C SER A 148 -4.61 -5.64 11.55
N ASN A 149 -5.24 -5.06 12.57
CA ASN A 149 -6.33 -4.09 12.41
C ASN A 149 -5.90 -2.68 12.78
N ASN A 150 -4.75 -2.53 13.43
CA ASN A 150 -4.20 -1.25 13.89
C ASN A 150 -2.94 -0.94 13.09
N TYR A 151 -2.94 0.21 12.45
CA TYR A 151 -1.84 0.71 11.62
C TYR A 151 -1.46 2.09 12.10
N SER A 152 -0.16 2.39 12.06
CA SER A 152 0.37 3.73 12.30
C SER A 152 1.02 4.23 11.02
N TYR A 153 0.53 5.36 10.51
CA TYR A 153 1.13 6.05 9.38
C TYR A 153 1.91 7.25 9.87
N THR A 154 3.11 7.43 9.35
CA THR A 154 3.96 8.57 9.69
C THR A 154 4.39 9.29 8.42
N LEU A 155 4.18 10.60 8.38
CA LEU A 155 4.65 11.49 7.32
C LEU A 155 5.89 12.25 7.81
N TRP A 156 7.06 11.89 7.28
CA TRP A 156 8.28 12.66 7.38
C TRP A 156 8.47 13.50 6.15
N ALA A 157 8.86 14.76 6.31
CA ALA A 157 9.18 15.60 5.18
C ALA A 157 10.36 16.52 5.46
N LYS A 158 11.09 16.88 4.41
CA LYS A 158 12.00 18.00 4.38
C LYS A 158 11.27 19.19 3.82
N THR A 159 11.21 20.27 4.58
CA THR A 159 10.55 21.51 4.19
C THR A 159 11.55 22.56 3.75
N ARG A 160 11.17 23.38 2.76
CA ARG A 160 11.99 24.49 2.24
C ARG A 160 11.92 25.74 3.11
N ARG A 161 10.78 25.93 3.75
CA ARG A 161 10.44 27.09 4.57
C ARG A 161 9.41 26.72 5.62
N GLY A 162 9.22 27.61 6.58
CA GLY A 162 8.15 27.51 7.54
C GLY A 162 6.76 27.70 6.92
N THR A 163 5.73 27.40 7.70
CA THR A 163 4.34 27.75 7.43
C THR A 163 3.85 28.75 8.49
N THR A 164 2.95 29.63 8.12
CA THR A 164 2.47 30.70 9.03
C THR A 164 1.33 30.23 9.93
N LYS A 165 0.71 29.11 9.59
CA LYS A 165 -0.40 28.50 10.35
C LYS A 165 -0.34 26.97 10.26
N GLU A 166 -1.17 26.33 11.06
CA GLU A 166 -1.49 24.90 10.89
C GLU A 166 -2.11 24.64 9.51
N VAL A 167 -1.68 23.56 8.86
CA VAL A 167 -2.16 23.15 7.53
C VAL A 167 -2.95 21.85 7.67
N LYS A 168 -4.25 21.93 7.42
CA LYS A 168 -5.13 20.74 7.43
C LYS A 168 -4.95 19.96 6.15
N CYS A 169 -4.67 18.69 6.30
CA CYS A 169 -4.39 17.78 5.20
C CYS A 169 -5.29 16.54 5.25
N LYS A 170 -5.45 15.94 4.10
CA LYS A 170 -6.08 14.64 3.92
C LYS A 170 -5.15 13.75 3.10
N ALA A 171 -4.92 12.52 3.58
CA ALA A 171 -4.21 11.49 2.82
C ALA A 171 -5.15 10.34 2.48
N THR A 172 -5.00 9.81 1.26
CA THR A 172 -5.68 8.59 0.79
C THR A 172 -4.63 7.61 0.31
N ILE A 173 -4.68 6.38 0.82
CA ILE A 173 -3.73 5.31 0.48
C ILE A 173 -4.50 4.16 -0.15
N SER A 174 -4.09 3.73 -1.34
CA SER A 174 -4.70 2.61 -2.06
C SER A 174 -3.80 1.38 -2.02
N TYR A 175 -4.41 0.21 -1.96
CA TYR A 175 -3.73 -1.08 -1.86
C TYR A 175 -4.31 -2.07 -2.85
N ASP A 176 -3.46 -2.95 -3.37
CA ASP A 176 -3.85 -4.18 -4.03
C ASP A 176 -3.44 -5.38 -3.17
N LEU A 177 -4.39 -6.26 -2.91
CA LEU A 177 -4.22 -7.46 -2.11
C LEU A 177 -4.39 -8.69 -3.00
N LYS A 178 -3.50 -9.66 -2.88
CA LYS A 178 -3.69 -11.01 -3.42
C LYS A 178 -4.03 -11.95 -2.27
N VAL A 179 -5.19 -12.55 -2.33
CA VAL A 179 -5.73 -13.43 -1.28
C VAL A 179 -5.87 -14.83 -1.84
N GLY A 180 -5.21 -15.80 -1.19
CA GLY A 180 -5.31 -17.21 -1.58
C GLY A 180 -6.64 -17.80 -1.14
N VAL A 181 -7.28 -18.58 -2.03
CA VAL A 181 -8.45 -19.42 -1.71
C VAL A 181 -7.92 -20.84 -1.48
N GLU A 182 -8.12 -21.36 -0.27
CA GLU A 182 -7.74 -22.75 0.06
C GLU A 182 -8.79 -23.74 -0.44
#